data_f6ee02d88a516eb074bf20217e1fd630
#
_entry.id   f6ee02d88a516eb074bf20217e1fd630
#
_cell.length_a   1.000
_cell.length_b   1.000
_cell.length_c   1.000
_cell.angle_alpha   90.00
_cell.angle_beta   90.00
_cell.angle_gamma   90.00
#
_symmetry.space_group_name_H-M   'P 1'
#
loop_
_entity.id
_entity.type
_entity.pdbx_description
1 polymer ?
#
loop_
_entity_poly.entity_id
_entity_poly.type
_entity_poly.pdbx_seq_one_letter_code
_entity_poly.pdbx_strand_id
1 'polypeptide(L)'
;WAAETAQGWDAVSALQRAKSTIRVIIVPKTATQKAAASTLVKVLSTLTLRPGTLAVAGAHTLIEPTKYRNASSVLGRGELPLSNLVYLGLYENDGETGAYTAGLDQFGHPEIEIVGSARGPEAVYQFLENLVQYVIDTGSKLRDGDELQISPTESVGIKFSKGVALPSVKTVKVSY
;
A
#
# COMPACT_ATOMS: atom_id res chain seq x y z
N TRP A 1 5.72 -9.09 11.97
CA TRP A 1 5.42 -8.06 10.95
C TRP A 1 4.20 -8.42 10.10
N ALA A 2 4.18 -9.57 9.37
CA ALA A 2 3.02 -9.98 8.56
C ALA A 2 1.73 -10.16 9.38
N ALA A 3 1.83 -10.60 10.63
CA ALA A 3 0.70 -10.73 11.52
C ALA A 3 0.15 -9.38 12.00
N GLU A 4 1.00 -8.37 12.14
CA GLU A 4 0.63 -7.00 12.52
C GLU A 4 -0.16 -6.29 11.43
N THR A 5 0.08 -6.65 10.16
CA THR A 5 -0.61 -6.06 8.99
C THR A 5 -1.92 -6.79 8.62
N ALA A 6 -2.34 -7.77 9.37
CA ALA A 6 -3.42 -8.71 9.03
C ALA A 6 -4.86 -8.20 9.27
N GLN A 7 -5.09 -6.91 9.36
CA GLN A 7 -6.41 -6.25 9.33
C GLN A 7 -7.58 -7.06 9.95
N GLY A 8 -7.44 -7.50 11.22
CA GLY A 8 -8.55 -8.00 12.03
C GLY A 8 -9.06 -9.42 11.72
N TRP A 9 -8.29 -10.27 11.03
CA TRP A 9 -8.55 -11.71 10.92
C TRP A 9 -7.41 -12.52 11.56
N ASP A 10 -7.67 -13.77 11.90
CA ASP A 10 -6.67 -14.62 12.56
C ASP A 10 -5.60 -15.13 11.56
N ALA A 11 -4.70 -14.21 11.19
CA ALA A 11 -3.61 -14.47 10.27
C ALA A 11 -2.60 -15.47 10.85
N VAL A 12 -2.37 -15.45 12.14
CA VAL A 12 -1.41 -16.35 12.82
C VAL A 12 -1.88 -17.78 12.69
N SER A 13 -3.13 -18.07 13.02
CA SER A 13 -3.71 -19.40 12.83
C SER A 13 -3.74 -19.84 11.37
N ALA A 14 -4.00 -18.93 10.44
CA ALA A 14 -3.97 -19.25 9.03
C ALA A 14 -2.56 -19.68 8.58
N LEU A 15 -1.53 -18.92 8.97
CA LEU A 15 -0.13 -19.25 8.65
C LEU A 15 0.32 -20.57 9.30
N GLN A 16 -0.07 -20.83 10.55
CA GLN A 16 0.27 -22.07 11.27
C GLN A 16 -0.37 -23.32 10.61
N ARG A 17 -1.56 -23.18 10.03
CA ARG A 17 -2.26 -24.26 9.32
C ARG A 17 -1.78 -24.45 7.87
N ALA A 18 -1.02 -23.51 7.31
CA ALA A 18 -0.55 -23.59 5.94
C ALA A 18 0.44 -24.75 5.77
N LYS A 19 0.10 -25.70 4.89
CA LYS A 19 0.93 -26.87 4.58
C LYS A 19 1.86 -26.64 3.39
N SER A 20 1.57 -25.64 2.55
CA SER A 20 2.33 -25.33 1.34
C SER A 20 2.14 -23.88 0.96
N THR A 21 3.06 -23.35 0.17
CA THR A 21 3.02 -22.00 -0.39
C THR A 21 3.20 -22.07 -1.91
N ILE A 22 2.37 -21.31 -2.62
CA ILE A 22 2.57 -21.07 -4.07
C ILE A 22 3.13 -19.65 -4.20
N ARG A 23 4.28 -19.53 -4.84
CA ARG A 23 4.87 -18.21 -5.16
C ARG A 23 4.54 -17.87 -6.61
N VAL A 24 3.95 -16.69 -6.81
CA VAL A 24 3.68 -16.12 -8.13
C VAL A 24 4.60 -14.92 -8.35
N ILE A 25 5.33 -14.92 -9.44
CA ILE A 25 6.24 -13.82 -9.81
C ILE A 25 5.86 -13.38 -11.22
N ILE A 26 5.56 -12.10 -11.37
CA ILE A 26 5.35 -11.48 -12.69
C ILE A 26 6.60 -10.68 -13.04
N VAL A 27 7.27 -11.06 -14.11
CA VAL A 27 8.46 -10.37 -14.62
C VAL A 27 8.06 -9.57 -15.86
N PRO A 28 7.86 -8.25 -15.76
CA PRO A 28 7.53 -7.45 -16.94
C PRO A 28 8.76 -7.32 -17.84
N LYS A 29 8.64 -7.71 -19.10
CA LYS A 29 9.69 -7.48 -20.11
C LYS A 29 9.52 -6.12 -20.81
N THR A 30 8.28 -5.78 -21.18
CA THR A 30 7.93 -4.55 -21.91
C THR A 30 6.72 -3.84 -21.32
N ALA A 31 5.99 -4.49 -20.41
CA ALA A 31 4.82 -3.92 -19.76
C ALA A 31 5.21 -2.94 -18.64
N THR A 32 4.32 -2.00 -18.36
CA THR A 32 4.48 -1.10 -17.20
C THR A 32 4.33 -1.88 -15.88
N GLN A 33 4.88 -1.35 -14.80
CA GLN A 33 4.71 -1.93 -13.45
C GLN A 33 3.23 -2.04 -13.07
N LYS A 34 2.41 -1.05 -13.44
CA LYS A 34 0.95 -1.08 -13.25
C LYS A 34 0.31 -2.27 -13.96
N ALA A 35 0.68 -2.55 -15.20
CA ALA A 35 0.17 -3.70 -15.95
C ALA A 35 0.62 -5.04 -15.35
N ALA A 36 1.87 -5.12 -14.88
CA ALA A 36 2.39 -6.30 -14.19
C ALA A 36 1.66 -6.55 -12.87
N ALA A 37 1.42 -5.50 -12.07
CA ALA A 37 0.65 -5.57 -10.83
C ALA A 37 -0.80 -6.02 -11.09
N SER A 38 -1.47 -5.47 -12.12
CA SER A 38 -2.81 -5.91 -12.53
C SER A 38 -2.84 -7.40 -12.87
N THR A 39 -1.82 -7.89 -13.60
CA THR A 39 -1.71 -9.30 -13.95
C THR A 39 -1.50 -10.16 -12.70
N LEU A 40 -0.61 -9.76 -11.80
CA LEU A 40 -0.38 -10.45 -10.52
C LEU A 40 -1.67 -10.59 -9.72
N VAL A 41 -2.41 -9.48 -9.56
CA VAL A 41 -3.68 -9.48 -8.82
C VAL A 41 -4.70 -10.43 -9.45
N LYS A 42 -4.84 -10.44 -10.78
CA LYS A 42 -5.75 -11.37 -11.49
C LYS A 42 -5.40 -12.83 -11.22
N VAL A 43 -4.11 -13.18 -11.34
CA VAL A 43 -3.64 -14.55 -11.08
C VAL A 43 -3.88 -14.95 -9.63
N LEU A 44 -3.49 -14.11 -8.68
CA LEU A 44 -3.69 -14.39 -7.26
C LEU A 44 -5.17 -14.48 -6.90
N SER A 45 -6.02 -13.58 -7.40
CA SER A 45 -7.48 -13.65 -7.24
C SER A 45 -8.06 -14.99 -7.69
N THR A 46 -7.61 -15.49 -8.85
CA THR A 46 -8.02 -16.80 -9.38
C THR A 46 -7.55 -17.94 -8.48
N LEU A 47 -6.32 -17.88 -8.00
CA LEU A 47 -5.77 -18.91 -7.10
C LEU A 47 -6.51 -18.96 -5.75
N THR A 48 -7.01 -17.83 -5.27
CA THR A 48 -7.80 -17.78 -4.02
C THR A 48 -9.18 -18.44 -4.11
N LEU A 49 -9.64 -18.79 -5.31
CA LEU A 49 -10.87 -19.58 -5.48
C LEU A 49 -10.68 -21.06 -5.12
N ARG A 50 -9.44 -21.52 -5.01
CA ARG A 50 -9.18 -22.92 -4.64
C ARG A 50 -9.54 -23.16 -3.18
N PRO A 51 -10.28 -24.26 -2.89
CA PRO A 51 -10.54 -24.67 -1.52
C PRO A 51 -9.21 -24.84 -0.75
N GLY A 52 -9.17 -24.36 0.49
CA GLY A 52 -8.00 -24.49 1.34
C GLY A 52 -6.95 -23.37 1.18
N THR A 53 -7.17 -22.38 0.31
CA THR A 53 -6.34 -21.16 0.33
C THR A 53 -6.61 -20.40 1.63
N LEU A 54 -5.58 -20.23 2.45
CA LEU A 54 -5.69 -19.64 3.79
C LEU A 54 -5.33 -18.16 3.82
N ALA A 55 -4.40 -17.73 2.99
CA ALA A 55 -3.91 -16.36 2.97
C ALA A 55 -3.32 -15.99 1.59
N VAL A 56 -3.29 -14.71 1.29
CA VAL A 56 -2.49 -14.11 0.22
C VAL A 56 -1.46 -13.20 0.86
N ALA A 57 -0.18 -13.51 0.67
CA ALA A 57 0.93 -12.72 1.18
C ALA A 57 1.57 -11.92 0.03
N GLY A 58 1.59 -10.60 0.15
CA GLY A 58 2.39 -9.69 -0.66
C GLY A 58 3.74 -9.41 0.00
N ALA A 59 4.48 -8.44 -0.53
CA ALA A 59 5.75 -8.01 0.07
C ALA A 59 5.53 -7.39 1.46
N HIS A 60 4.45 -6.62 1.61
CA HIS A 60 4.10 -5.88 2.83
C HIS A 60 2.65 -6.08 3.28
N THR A 61 1.94 -7.04 2.70
CA THR A 61 0.53 -7.31 3.00
C THR A 61 0.31 -8.78 3.29
N LEU A 62 -0.60 -9.06 4.22
CA LEU A 62 -1.13 -10.40 4.46
C LEU A 62 -2.65 -10.29 4.53
N ILE A 63 -3.34 -10.91 3.58
CA ILE A 63 -4.76 -10.63 3.32
C ILE A 63 -5.54 -11.94 3.30
N GLU A 64 -6.72 -11.93 3.91
CA GLU A 64 -7.70 -12.99 3.80
C GLU A 64 -8.13 -13.17 2.33
N PRO A 65 -8.25 -14.41 1.81
CA PRO A 65 -8.58 -14.68 0.41
C PRO A 65 -9.86 -14.00 -0.08
N THR A 66 -10.91 -13.94 0.76
CA THR A 66 -12.17 -13.28 0.38
C THR A 66 -12.01 -11.77 0.28
N LYS A 67 -11.33 -11.14 1.24
CA LYS A 67 -11.02 -9.69 1.20
C LYS A 67 -10.16 -9.37 -0.02
N TYR A 68 -9.16 -10.21 -0.33
CA TYR A 68 -8.32 -10.04 -1.51
C TYR A 68 -9.14 -10.01 -2.80
N ARG A 69 -10.07 -10.97 -2.97
CA ARG A 69 -10.95 -11.01 -4.16
C ARG A 69 -11.87 -9.81 -4.24
N ASN A 70 -12.48 -9.43 -3.10
CA ASN A 70 -13.40 -8.28 -3.07
C ASN A 70 -12.69 -7.00 -3.49
N ALA A 71 -11.50 -6.73 -2.96
CA ALA A 71 -10.68 -5.61 -3.37
C ALA A 71 -10.30 -5.70 -4.86
N SER A 72 -9.99 -6.90 -5.37
CA SER A 72 -9.62 -7.12 -6.78
C SER A 72 -10.74 -6.77 -7.79
N SER A 73 -11.98 -6.62 -7.35
CA SER A 73 -13.12 -6.30 -8.25
C SER A 73 -12.94 -4.97 -8.99
N VAL A 74 -12.18 -4.02 -8.45
CA VAL A 74 -11.89 -2.72 -9.08
C VAL A 74 -11.10 -2.85 -10.39
N LEU A 75 -10.43 -3.99 -10.61
CA LEU A 75 -9.73 -4.26 -11.88
C LEU A 75 -10.66 -4.23 -13.10
N GLY A 76 -11.95 -4.52 -12.91
CA GLY A 76 -12.96 -4.42 -13.96
C GLY A 76 -13.18 -2.98 -14.47
N ARG A 77 -12.80 -1.98 -13.68
CA ARG A 77 -12.84 -0.56 -14.03
C ARG A 77 -11.48 -0.01 -14.48
N GLY A 78 -10.47 -0.86 -14.58
CA GLY A 78 -9.09 -0.44 -14.92
C GLY A 78 -8.29 0.15 -13.75
N GLU A 79 -8.82 0.07 -12.54
CA GLU A 79 -8.18 0.55 -11.31
C GLU A 79 -7.34 -0.57 -10.67
N LEU A 80 -6.29 -0.20 -9.92
CA LEU A 80 -5.54 -1.15 -9.10
C LEU A 80 -6.13 -1.23 -7.69
N PRO A 81 -6.29 -2.44 -7.13
CA PRO A 81 -6.68 -2.59 -5.72
C PRO A 81 -5.46 -2.29 -4.83
N LEU A 82 -5.30 -1.04 -4.43
CA LEU A 82 -4.13 -0.60 -3.65
C LEU A 82 -3.94 -1.41 -2.38
N SER A 83 -5.01 -1.71 -1.66
CA SER A 83 -4.97 -2.52 -0.42
C SER A 83 -4.40 -3.93 -0.61
N ASN A 84 -4.40 -4.46 -1.84
CA ASN A 84 -3.77 -5.74 -2.16
C ASN A 84 -2.27 -5.64 -2.44
N LEU A 85 -1.77 -4.43 -2.68
CA LEU A 85 -0.44 -4.18 -3.22
C LEU A 85 0.44 -3.33 -2.29
N VAL A 86 -0.14 -2.31 -1.69
CA VAL A 86 0.56 -1.35 -0.81
C VAL A 86 -0.08 -1.38 0.56
N TYR A 87 0.73 -1.51 1.60
CA TYR A 87 0.25 -1.38 2.97
C TYR A 87 0.24 0.10 3.37
N LEU A 88 -0.89 0.54 3.93
CA LEU A 88 -1.04 1.86 4.53
C LEU A 88 -1.14 1.70 6.04
N GLY A 89 -0.10 2.11 6.75
CA GLY A 89 -0.02 2.05 8.21
C GLY A 89 -0.39 3.38 8.84
N LEU A 90 -1.09 3.33 9.97
CA LEU A 90 -1.31 4.47 10.86
C LEU A 90 -0.54 4.27 12.15
N TYR A 91 -0.06 5.35 12.74
CA TYR A 91 0.54 5.35 14.06
C TYR A 91 0.21 6.66 14.78
N GLU A 92 0.35 6.66 16.08
CA GLU A 92 0.22 7.84 16.92
C GLU A 92 1.61 8.22 17.45
N ASN A 93 1.90 9.50 17.44
CA ASN A 93 3.11 10.07 17.99
C ASN A 93 2.76 11.39 18.69
N ASP A 94 2.95 11.44 20.02
CA ASP A 94 2.68 12.62 20.86
C ASP A 94 1.26 13.21 20.68
N GLY A 95 0.25 12.36 20.46
CA GLY A 95 -1.14 12.78 20.27
C GLY A 95 -1.48 13.22 18.83
N GLU A 96 -0.51 13.19 17.94
CA GLU A 96 -0.69 13.46 16.52
C GLU A 96 -0.74 12.18 15.69
N THR A 97 -1.49 12.21 14.59
CA THR A 97 -1.61 11.05 13.70
C THR A 97 -0.47 11.03 12.69
N GLY A 98 0.24 9.92 12.63
CA GLY A 98 1.17 9.61 11.55
C GLY A 98 0.63 8.52 10.64
N ALA A 99 1.11 8.50 9.40
CA ALA A 99 0.81 7.45 8.44
C ALA A 99 2.01 7.15 7.55
N TYR A 100 2.06 5.94 6.99
CA TYR A 100 3.13 5.55 6.09
C TYR A 100 2.67 4.50 5.09
N THR A 101 3.38 4.43 3.97
CA THR A 101 3.23 3.35 2.99
C THR A 101 4.30 2.29 3.18
N ALA A 102 4.01 1.06 2.76
CA ALA A 102 5.03 0.03 2.55
C ALA A 102 4.67 -0.81 1.31
N GLY A 103 5.59 -0.86 0.36
CA GLY A 103 5.42 -1.53 -0.93
C GLY A 103 5.20 -0.60 -2.11
N LEU A 104 5.36 0.71 -1.94
CA LEU A 104 5.26 1.67 -3.04
C LEU A 104 6.49 1.62 -3.95
N ASP A 105 7.61 1.12 -3.44
CA ASP A 105 8.85 0.89 -4.16
C ASP A 105 8.69 -0.07 -5.35
N GLN A 106 7.77 -1.04 -5.27
CA GLN A 106 7.45 -1.93 -6.39
C GLN A 106 6.90 -1.19 -7.63
N PHE A 107 6.40 0.04 -7.45
CA PHE A 107 5.95 0.93 -8.51
C PHE A 107 7.02 1.94 -8.93
N GLY A 108 8.23 1.86 -8.36
CA GLY A 108 9.34 2.76 -8.64
C GLY A 108 9.23 4.12 -7.93
N HIS A 109 8.47 4.19 -6.86
CA HIS A 109 8.32 5.36 -6.02
C HIS A 109 8.90 5.11 -4.62
N PRO A 110 9.47 6.12 -3.96
CA PRO A 110 9.84 6.01 -2.55
C PRO A 110 8.58 5.87 -1.68
N GLU A 111 8.75 5.27 -0.51
CA GLU A 111 7.70 5.23 0.49
C GLU A 111 7.34 6.64 0.97
N ILE A 112 6.06 6.86 1.28
CA ILE A 112 5.50 8.14 1.71
C ILE A 112 5.19 8.05 3.20
N GLU A 113 5.49 9.11 3.95
CA GLU A 113 5.11 9.26 5.35
C GLU A 113 4.46 10.63 5.60
N ILE A 114 3.42 10.63 6.40
CA ILE A 114 2.86 11.80 7.07
C ILE A 114 3.32 11.70 8.52
N VAL A 115 4.01 12.73 9.02
CA VAL A 115 4.56 12.72 10.38
C VAL A 115 3.89 13.85 11.16
N GLY A 116 3.11 13.47 12.17
CA GLY A 116 2.54 14.42 13.10
C GLY A 116 1.47 15.35 12.49
N SER A 117 0.35 14.74 12.04
CA SER A 117 -0.81 15.51 11.61
C SER A 117 -1.78 15.74 12.78
N ALA A 118 -2.24 16.98 12.96
CA ALA A 118 -3.32 17.30 13.88
C ALA A 118 -4.70 16.82 13.38
N ARG A 119 -4.77 16.32 12.15
CA ARG A 119 -6.00 15.75 11.57
C ARG A 119 -6.22 14.34 12.11
N GLY A 120 -7.48 13.96 12.25
CA GLY A 120 -7.83 12.62 12.74
C GLY A 120 -7.37 11.50 11.81
N PRO A 121 -7.26 10.25 12.33
CA PRO A 121 -6.72 9.10 11.62
C PRO A 121 -7.44 8.81 10.29
N GLU A 122 -8.76 8.98 10.24
CA GLU A 122 -9.55 8.76 9.02
C GLU A 122 -9.16 9.75 7.90
N ALA A 123 -9.01 11.03 8.21
CA ALA A 123 -8.62 12.05 7.24
C ALA A 123 -7.20 11.83 6.72
N VAL A 124 -6.27 11.46 7.61
CA VAL A 124 -4.88 11.15 7.27
C VAL A 124 -4.80 9.90 6.40
N TYR A 125 -5.55 8.84 6.72
CA TYR A 125 -5.60 7.61 5.93
C TYR A 125 -6.14 7.89 4.53
N GLN A 126 -7.27 8.57 4.42
CA GLN A 126 -7.91 8.88 3.14
C GLN A 126 -7.02 9.76 2.25
N PHE A 127 -6.34 10.74 2.85
CA PHE A 127 -5.39 11.57 2.12
C PHE A 127 -4.22 10.74 1.60
N LEU A 128 -3.62 9.88 2.43
CA LEU A 128 -2.51 9.03 2.01
C LEU A 128 -2.94 8.06 0.90
N GLU A 129 -4.12 7.45 1.01
CA GLU A 129 -4.68 6.56 -0.01
C GLU A 129 -4.84 7.28 -1.36
N ASN A 130 -5.44 8.48 -1.35
CA ASN A 130 -5.61 9.29 -2.55
C ASN A 130 -4.27 9.71 -3.18
N LEU A 131 -3.29 10.06 -2.35
CA LEU A 131 -1.96 10.42 -2.81
C LEU A 131 -1.23 9.23 -3.46
N VAL A 132 -1.31 8.06 -2.86
CA VAL A 132 -0.75 6.81 -3.41
C VAL A 132 -1.42 6.48 -4.76
N GLN A 133 -2.74 6.57 -4.83
CA GLN A 133 -3.48 6.35 -6.08
C GLN A 133 -3.03 7.33 -7.16
N TYR A 134 -2.93 8.62 -6.83
CA TYR A 134 -2.47 9.66 -7.75
C TYR A 134 -1.06 9.36 -8.28
N VAL A 135 -0.12 9.06 -7.40
CA VAL A 135 1.28 8.79 -7.76
C VAL A 135 1.40 7.56 -8.68
N ILE A 136 0.67 6.49 -8.38
CA ILE A 136 0.68 5.27 -9.19
C ILE A 136 0.00 5.49 -10.56
N ASP A 137 -1.11 6.22 -10.58
CA ASP A 137 -1.88 6.42 -11.81
C ASP A 137 -1.19 7.36 -12.79
N THR A 138 -0.58 8.42 -12.29
CA THR A 138 0.08 9.44 -13.12
C THR A 138 1.55 9.15 -13.38
N GLY A 139 2.20 8.31 -12.54
CA GLY A 139 3.65 8.16 -12.52
C GLY A 139 4.40 9.41 -12.03
N SER A 140 3.69 10.34 -11.38
CA SER A 140 4.27 11.59 -10.88
C SER A 140 5.35 11.31 -9.84
N LYS A 141 6.50 11.96 -10.01
CA LYS A 141 7.61 11.85 -9.07
C LYS A 141 7.56 13.03 -8.10
N LEU A 142 7.34 12.72 -6.85
CA LEU A 142 7.47 13.70 -5.77
C LEU A 142 8.94 14.02 -5.57
N ARG A 143 9.30 15.30 -5.45
CA ARG A 143 10.68 15.76 -5.28
C ARG A 143 10.84 16.53 -3.98
N ASP A 144 12.04 16.51 -3.44
CA ASP A 144 12.38 17.30 -2.26
C ASP A 144 12.19 18.81 -2.54
N GLY A 145 11.42 19.47 -1.69
CA GLY A 145 11.08 20.88 -1.81
C GLY A 145 9.88 21.20 -2.70
N ASP A 146 9.25 20.19 -3.33
CA ASP A 146 8.00 20.39 -4.08
C ASP A 146 6.85 20.76 -3.12
N GLU A 147 5.86 21.46 -3.68
CA GLU A 147 4.54 21.62 -3.06
C GLU A 147 3.48 20.88 -3.88
N LEU A 148 2.66 20.10 -3.21
CA LEU A 148 1.53 19.42 -3.81
C LEU A 148 0.23 20.17 -3.48
N GLN A 149 -0.42 20.67 -4.51
CA GLN A 149 -1.74 21.29 -4.37
C GLN A 149 -2.79 20.21 -4.10
N ILE A 150 -3.45 20.29 -2.95
CA ILE A 150 -4.49 19.33 -2.55
C ILE A 150 -5.90 19.89 -2.64
N SER A 151 -6.03 21.22 -2.69
CA SER A 151 -7.26 21.93 -2.96
C SER A 151 -6.96 23.31 -3.60
N PRO A 152 -7.94 24.07 -4.09
CA PRO A 152 -7.70 25.40 -4.64
C PRO A 152 -7.03 26.37 -3.67
N THR A 153 -7.13 26.13 -2.37
CA THR A 153 -6.65 27.02 -1.29
C THR A 153 -5.61 26.36 -0.39
N GLU A 154 -5.26 25.09 -0.63
CA GLU A 154 -4.35 24.35 0.26
C GLU A 154 -3.28 23.60 -0.53
N SER A 155 -2.04 23.75 -0.10
CA SER A 155 -0.91 22.96 -0.58
C SER A 155 -0.19 22.29 0.59
N VAL A 156 0.49 21.19 0.34
CA VAL A 156 1.30 20.45 1.30
C VAL A 156 2.74 20.38 0.81
N GLY A 157 3.69 20.63 1.71
CA GLY A 157 5.11 20.56 1.42
C GLY A 157 5.61 19.12 1.35
N ILE A 158 6.58 18.88 0.48
CA ILE A 158 7.25 17.58 0.29
C ILE A 158 8.70 17.71 0.72
N LYS A 159 9.16 16.79 1.57
CA LYS A 159 10.54 16.71 2.03
C LYS A 159 11.04 15.28 2.05
N PHE A 160 12.27 15.08 1.59
CA PHE A 160 12.93 13.78 1.70
C PHE A 160 13.79 13.72 2.95
N SER A 161 13.55 12.74 3.80
CA SER A 161 14.37 12.49 4.98
C SER A 161 14.38 11.03 5.37
N LYS A 162 15.17 10.67 6.40
CA LYS A 162 15.14 9.33 6.99
C LYS A 162 13.74 9.03 7.50
N GLY A 163 13.26 7.80 7.25
CA GLY A 163 11.95 7.36 7.71
C GLY A 163 11.81 7.41 9.24
N VAL A 164 10.61 7.74 9.71
CA VAL A 164 10.21 7.68 11.13
C VAL A 164 9.64 6.31 11.43
N ALA A 165 8.59 5.92 10.73
CA ALA A 165 8.02 4.57 10.81
C ALA A 165 8.90 3.53 10.11
N LEU A 166 9.69 3.94 9.12
CA LEU A 166 10.59 3.09 8.33
C LEU A 166 12.06 3.55 8.44
N PRO A 167 12.71 3.40 9.59
CA PRO A 167 14.02 4.00 9.86
C PRO A 167 15.18 3.46 9.01
N SER A 168 14.97 2.36 8.29
CA SER A 168 15.96 1.76 7.39
C SER A 168 16.05 2.42 6.01
N VAL A 169 15.05 3.22 5.63
CA VAL A 169 14.96 3.84 4.30
C VAL A 169 14.75 5.35 4.39
N LYS A 170 15.03 6.05 3.29
CA LYS A 170 14.57 7.44 3.10
C LYS A 170 13.16 7.42 2.55
N THR A 171 12.32 8.28 3.09
CA THR A 171 10.92 8.41 2.72
C THR A 171 10.58 9.83 2.28
N VAL A 172 9.51 9.97 1.55
CA VAL A 172 8.89 11.25 1.23
C VAL A 172 8.03 11.65 2.42
N LYS A 173 8.35 12.75 3.06
CA LYS A 173 7.49 13.36 4.09
C LYS A 173 6.52 14.30 3.43
N VAL A 174 5.26 14.21 3.82
CA VAL A 174 4.20 15.11 3.40
C VAL A 174 3.63 15.80 4.62
N SER A 175 3.64 17.12 4.62
CA SER A 175 3.14 17.96 5.73
C SER A 175 1.64 18.19 5.56
N TYR A 176 0.81 17.28 6.11
CA TYR A 176 -0.66 17.28 5.95
C TYR A 176 -1.41 17.61 7.23
#